data_f3bfab0ff43678cd3e78e0b799ab443a
#
_entry.id   f3bfab0ff43678cd3e78e0b799ab443a
#
_cell.length_a   1.000
_cell.length_b   1.000
_cell.length_c   1.000
_cell.angle_alpha   90.00
_cell.angle_beta   90.00
_cell.angle_gamma   90.00
#
_symmetry.space_group_name_H-M   'P 1'
#
loop_
_entity.id
_entity.type
_entity.pdbx_description
1 polymer ?
#
loop_
_entity_poly.entity_id
_entity_poly.type
_entity_poly.pdbx_seq_one_letter_code
_entity_poly.pdbx_strand_id
1 'polypeptide(L)'
;EKSIEIRAPPERVWEMLALDRLLEWVPGYKRDLKSVEYTSELRAPEDKLRVGATAHGIPKKKGEFNFEITESLENQKFTYRLSGTLNVLVTSILEPVQQGTKFTYVYDYKMPWGIPGKILEKLLISELKKESKSSLENLKNILEK
;
A
#
# COMPACT_ATOMS: atom_id res chain seq x y z
N GLU A 1 11.91 1.32 4.93
CA GLU A 1 11.93 2.10 3.69
C GLU A 1 12.62 1.34 2.56
N LYS A 2 11.97 1.25 1.43
CA LYS A 2 12.49 0.60 0.23
C LYS A 2 12.19 1.44 -0.99
N SER A 3 13.10 1.45 -1.97
CA SER A 3 12.94 2.20 -3.22
C SER A 3 13.23 1.35 -4.42
N ILE A 4 12.60 1.69 -5.55
CA ILE A 4 12.86 1.05 -6.84
C ILE A 4 12.63 2.10 -7.95
N GLU A 5 13.36 1.97 -9.05
CA GLU A 5 13.10 2.79 -10.23
C GLU A 5 12.23 2.02 -11.23
N ILE A 6 11.17 2.66 -11.69
CA ILE A 6 10.18 2.08 -12.60
C ILE A 6 10.19 2.89 -13.90
N ARG A 7 10.27 2.21 -15.03
CA ARG A 7 10.23 2.85 -16.35
C ARG A 7 8.80 3.14 -16.79
N ALA A 8 8.13 3.97 -15.99
CA ALA A 8 6.78 4.44 -16.28
C ALA A 8 6.64 5.83 -15.69
N PRO A 9 5.84 6.71 -16.29
CA PRO A 9 5.67 8.06 -15.74
C PRO A 9 4.92 8.02 -14.41
N PRO A 10 5.09 9.04 -13.54
CA PRO A 10 4.42 9.07 -12.24
C PRO A 10 2.91 8.89 -12.31
N GLU A 11 2.26 9.38 -13.36
CA GLU A 11 0.81 9.25 -13.54
C GLU A 11 0.37 7.78 -13.59
N ARG A 12 1.14 6.94 -14.27
CA ARG A 12 0.82 5.50 -14.36
C ARG A 12 1.08 4.78 -13.06
N VAL A 13 2.14 5.15 -12.34
CA VAL A 13 2.43 4.60 -11.01
C VAL A 13 1.33 5.00 -10.04
N TRP A 14 0.91 6.26 -10.09
CA TRP A 14 -0.13 6.81 -9.23
C TRP A 14 -1.43 6.01 -9.30
N GLU A 15 -1.87 5.67 -10.51
CA GLU A 15 -3.10 4.89 -10.71
C GLU A 15 -3.08 3.53 -10.02
N MET A 16 -1.90 2.92 -9.91
CA MET A 16 -1.74 1.61 -9.25
C MET A 16 -1.83 1.68 -7.73
N LEU A 17 -1.81 2.88 -7.14
CA LEU A 17 -1.87 3.06 -5.70
C LEU A 17 -3.27 3.01 -5.13
N ALA A 18 -4.32 3.01 -5.97
CA ALA A 18 -5.70 2.90 -5.51
C ALA A 18 -5.86 1.66 -4.62
N LEU A 19 -6.63 1.80 -3.54
CA LEU A 19 -6.78 0.74 -2.53
C LEU A 19 -7.28 -0.58 -3.12
N ASP A 20 -8.19 -0.52 -4.09
CA ASP A 20 -8.74 -1.72 -4.74
C ASP A 20 -7.75 -2.37 -5.72
N ARG A 21 -6.65 -1.71 -6.05
CA ARG A 21 -5.59 -2.25 -6.91
C ARG A 21 -4.41 -2.82 -6.14
N LEU A 22 -4.39 -2.66 -4.81
CA LEU A 22 -3.30 -3.17 -3.97
C LEU A 22 -3.14 -4.68 -4.08
N LEU A 23 -4.22 -5.41 -4.32
CA LEU A 23 -4.15 -6.87 -4.48
C LEU A 23 -3.37 -7.28 -5.73
N GLU A 24 -3.21 -6.39 -6.71
CA GLU A 24 -2.49 -6.71 -7.94
C GLU A 24 -0.98 -6.79 -7.75
N TRP A 25 -0.44 -6.04 -6.76
CA TRP A 25 1.00 -5.97 -6.59
C TRP A 25 1.53 -6.19 -5.17
N VAL A 26 0.68 -6.17 -4.14
CA VAL A 26 1.09 -6.42 -2.75
C VAL A 26 0.73 -7.86 -2.36
N PRO A 27 1.73 -8.78 -2.24
CA PRO A 27 1.45 -10.20 -1.99
C PRO A 27 0.66 -10.48 -0.71
N GLY A 28 0.91 -9.73 0.36
CA GLY A 28 0.20 -9.92 1.63
C GLY A 28 -1.30 -9.71 1.50
N TYR A 29 -1.72 -8.68 0.82
CA TYR A 29 -3.15 -8.43 0.58
C TYR A 29 -3.75 -9.45 -0.36
N LYS A 30 -3.01 -9.84 -1.39
CA LYS A 30 -3.46 -10.88 -2.32
C LYS A 30 -3.67 -12.22 -1.60
N ARG A 31 -2.81 -12.55 -0.64
CA ARG A 31 -2.92 -13.78 0.15
C ARG A 31 -4.10 -13.75 1.10
N ASP A 32 -4.34 -12.64 1.77
CA ASP A 32 -5.28 -12.55 2.88
C ASP A 32 -6.67 -12.02 2.52
N LEU A 33 -6.80 -11.30 1.41
CA LEU A 33 -8.04 -10.64 1.01
C LEU A 33 -8.59 -11.18 -0.30
N LYS A 34 -9.93 -11.27 -0.38
CA LYS A 34 -10.65 -11.56 -1.62
C LYS A 34 -10.76 -10.32 -2.49
N SER A 35 -11.00 -9.17 -1.85
CA SER A 35 -11.20 -7.90 -2.53
C SER A 35 -11.06 -6.74 -1.54
N VAL A 36 -11.02 -5.52 -2.09
CA VAL A 36 -11.12 -4.29 -1.30
C VAL A 36 -12.30 -3.52 -1.86
N GLU A 37 -13.25 -3.16 -0.99
CA GLU A 37 -14.46 -2.45 -1.36
C GLU A 37 -14.51 -1.08 -0.70
N TYR A 38 -14.73 -0.04 -1.49
CA TYR A 38 -14.84 1.32 -0.95
C TYR A 38 -16.12 1.48 -0.17
N THR A 39 -16.02 2.11 1.00
CA THR A 39 -17.16 2.42 1.88
C THR A 39 -17.55 3.88 1.81
N SER A 40 -16.68 4.74 1.28
CA SER A 40 -16.99 6.13 1.01
C SER A 40 -17.64 6.28 -0.35
N GLU A 41 -18.35 7.39 -0.55
CA GLU A 41 -19.00 7.68 -1.83
C GLU A 41 -17.97 7.99 -2.92
N LEU A 42 -18.11 7.35 -4.07
CA LEU A 42 -17.25 7.58 -5.23
C LEU A 42 -18.11 8.20 -6.34
N ARG A 43 -17.86 9.48 -6.61
CA ARG A 43 -18.57 10.22 -7.69
C ARG A 43 -17.78 10.27 -8.97
N ALA A 44 -16.44 10.11 -8.89
CA ALA A 44 -15.53 10.13 -10.03
C ALA A 44 -14.40 9.15 -9.78
N PRO A 45 -13.71 8.65 -10.83
CA PRO A 45 -12.57 7.74 -10.64
C PRO A 45 -11.47 8.29 -9.74
N GLU A 46 -11.25 9.60 -9.74
CA GLU A 46 -10.25 10.27 -8.92
C GLU A 46 -10.54 10.15 -7.41
N ASP A 47 -11.79 9.93 -7.04
CA ASP A 47 -12.18 9.81 -5.64
C ASP A 47 -11.56 8.59 -4.96
N LYS A 48 -11.14 7.60 -5.75
CA LYS A 48 -10.45 6.42 -5.22
C LYS A 48 -9.08 6.74 -4.62
N LEU A 49 -8.51 7.89 -4.96
CA LEU A 49 -7.19 8.32 -4.49
C LEU A 49 -7.25 9.59 -3.65
N ARG A 50 -8.44 10.00 -3.24
CA ARG A 50 -8.66 11.25 -2.50
C ARG A 50 -8.59 11.06 -1.00
N VAL A 51 -8.03 12.06 -0.28
CA VAL A 51 -8.02 12.09 1.19
C VAL A 51 -9.44 11.94 1.73
N GLY A 52 -9.60 11.10 2.74
CA GLY A 52 -10.90 10.81 3.34
C GLY A 52 -11.61 9.61 2.74
N ALA A 53 -11.15 9.08 1.60
CA ALA A 53 -11.72 7.86 1.06
C ALA A 53 -11.44 6.70 2.03
N THR A 54 -12.46 5.86 2.23
CA THR A 54 -12.38 4.70 3.12
C THR A 54 -12.79 3.43 2.38
N ALA A 55 -12.25 2.31 2.83
CA ALA A 55 -12.52 1.01 2.23
C ALA A 55 -12.38 -0.11 3.26
N HIS A 56 -13.00 -1.25 2.95
CA HIS A 56 -12.82 -2.49 3.72
C HIS A 56 -12.16 -3.55 2.87
N GLY A 57 -11.18 -4.24 3.43
CA GLY A 57 -10.68 -5.47 2.84
C GLY A 57 -11.61 -6.62 3.23
N ILE A 58 -12.02 -7.42 2.26
CA ILE A 58 -12.86 -8.60 2.49
C ILE A 58 -11.94 -9.79 2.71
N PRO A 59 -11.83 -10.33 3.94
CA PRO A 59 -10.87 -11.39 4.24
C PRO A 59 -11.28 -12.73 3.62
N LYS A 60 -10.28 -13.52 3.24
CA LYS A 60 -10.52 -14.89 2.75
C LYS A 60 -10.90 -15.84 3.87
N LYS A 61 -10.35 -15.65 5.05
CA LYS A 61 -10.64 -16.51 6.22
C LYS A 61 -11.23 -15.70 7.36
N LYS A 62 -10.43 -14.87 8.02
CA LYS A 62 -10.87 -14.03 9.13
C LYS A 62 -9.97 -12.80 9.23
N GLY A 63 -10.43 -11.82 9.98
CA GLY A 63 -9.70 -10.58 10.19
C GLY A 63 -10.54 -9.38 9.85
N GLU A 64 -10.07 -8.23 10.28
CA GLU A 64 -10.69 -6.95 9.99
C GLU A 64 -9.65 -6.06 9.33
N PHE A 65 -9.98 -5.50 8.18
CA PHE A 65 -9.08 -4.67 7.39
C PHE A 65 -9.82 -3.40 6.97
N ASN A 66 -9.47 -2.28 7.62
CA ASN A 66 -10.08 -0.98 7.35
C ASN A 66 -9.01 -0.05 6.77
N PHE A 67 -9.30 0.56 5.65
CA PHE A 67 -8.39 1.46 4.95
C PHE A 67 -8.94 2.87 4.96
N GLU A 68 -8.06 3.86 5.19
CA GLU A 68 -8.40 5.27 5.08
C GLU A 68 -7.24 6.02 4.44
N ILE A 69 -7.54 6.80 3.40
CA ILE A 69 -6.53 7.64 2.76
C ILE A 69 -6.35 8.89 3.60
N THR A 70 -5.15 9.09 4.16
CA THR A 70 -4.85 10.20 5.06
C THR A 70 -4.05 11.32 4.39
N GLU A 71 -3.35 11.03 3.30
CA GLU A 71 -2.61 12.03 2.54
C GLU A 71 -2.60 11.65 1.07
N SER A 72 -2.82 12.62 0.20
CA SER A 72 -2.84 12.40 -1.24
C SER A 72 -2.39 13.66 -1.96
N LEU A 73 -1.18 13.60 -2.49
CA LEU A 73 -0.61 14.65 -3.37
C LEU A 73 -0.40 14.00 -4.73
N GLU A 74 -1.23 14.34 -5.68
CA GLU A 74 -1.27 13.69 -7.00
C GLU A 74 0.12 13.54 -7.63
N ASN A 75 0.44 12.31 -8.03
CA ASN A 75 1.71 11.94 -8.65
C ASN A 75 2.96 12.15 -7.79
N GLN A 76 2.78 12.43 -6.48
CA GLN A 76 3.91 12.71 -5.58
C GLN A 76 3.93 11.86 -4.32
N LYS A 77 2.81 11.81 -3.58
CA LYS A 77 2.79 11.15 -2.28
C LYS A 77 1.40 10.64 -1.95
N PHE A 78 1.32 9.40 -1.48
CA PHE A 78 0.06 8.77 -1.11
C PHE A 78 0.25 8.01 0.20
N THR A 79 -0.58 8.34 1.19
CA THR A 79 -0.54 7.68 2.50
C THR A 79 -1.90 7.14 2.85
N TYR A 80 -1.95 5.88 3.27
CA TYR A 80 -3.16 5.31 3.83
C TYR A 80 -2.88 4.64 5.17
N ARG A 81 -3.92 4.59 6.01
CA ARG A 81 -3.89 3.88 7.28
C ARG A 81 -4.67 2.59 7.13
N LEU A 82 -4.03 1.49 7.50
CA LEU A 82 -4.70 0.20 7.67
C LEU A 82 -4.92 -0.02 9.15
N SER A 83 -6.14 -0.34 9.56
CA SER A 83 -6.49 -0.63 10.95
C SER A 83 -7.34 -1.89 11.05
N GLY A 84 -7.49 -2.39 12.28
CA GLY A 84 -8.20 -3.64 12.54
C GLY A 84 -7.23 -4.70 13.05
N THR A 85 -7.10 -5.81 12.33
CA THR A 85 -6.16 -6.90 12.69
C THR A 85 -4.72 -6.41 12.74
N LEU A 86 -4.36 -5.51 11.83
CA LEU A 86 -3.06 -4.84 11.80
C LEU A 86 -3.26 -3.33 11.85
N ASN A 87 -2.30 -2.62 12.43
CA ASN A 87 -2.31 -1.16 12.45
C ASN A 87 -1.01 -0.66 11.83
N VAL A 88 -1.09 -0.11 10.64
CA VAL A 88 0.08 0.34 9.89
C VAL A 88 -0.26 1.59 9.08
N LEU A 89 0.69 2.52 9.00
CA LEU A 89 0.61 3.67 8.11
C LEU A 89 1.55 3.40 6.95
N VAL A 90 1.02 3.40 5.73
CA VAL A 90 1.79 3.08 4.53
C VAL A 90 1.90 4.31 3.66
N THR A 91 3.12 4.71 3.35
CA THR A 91 3.39 5.88 2.51
C THR A 91 4.11 5.47 1.24
N SER A 92 3.59 5.95 0.10
CA SER A 92 4.20 5.80 -1.21
C SER A 92 4.65 7.17 -1.70
N ILE A 93 5.93 7.27 -2.07
CA ILE A 93 6.52 8.52 -2.56
C ILE A 93 6.96 8.30 -4.01
N LEU A 94 6.54 9.20 -4.89
CA LEU A 94 6.87 9.16 -6.32
C LEU A 94 7.75 10.36 -6.66
N GLU A 95 8.91 10.09 -7.25
CA GLU A 95 9.82 11.13 -7.70
C GLU A 95 10.13 10.91 -9.18
N PRO A 96 9.90 11.91 -10.05
CA PRO A 96 10.25 11.75 -11.46
C PRO A 96 11.77 11.64 -11.59
N VAL A 97 12.21 10.67 -12.39
CA VAL A 97 13.61 10.49 -12.74
C VAL A 97 13.73 10.44 -14.26
N GLN A 98 14.95 10.47 -14.78
CA GLN A 98 15.21 10.61 -16.20
C GLN A 98 14.47 9.61 -17.08
N GLN A 99 14.32 8.36 -16.62
CA GLN A 99 13.68 7.29 -17.43
C GLN A 99 12.36 6.79 -16.84
N GLY A 100 11.77 7.52 -15.90
CA GLY A 100 10.51 7.09 -15.29
C GLY A 100 10.29 7.67 -13.90
N THR A 101 10.07 6.80 -12.93
CA THR A 101 9.71 7.18 -11.56
C THR A 101 10.55 6.42 -10.55
N LYS A 102 11.09 7.13 -9.56
CA LYS A 102 11.63 6.50 -8.35
C LYS A 102 10.48 6.36 -7.37
N PHE A 103 10.15 5.12 -7.04
CA PHE A 103 9.06 4.80 -6.12
C PHE A 103 9.65 4.36 -4.77
N THR A 104 9.26 5.05 -3.70
CA THR A 104 9.70 4.74 -2.35
C THR A 104 8.50 4.31 -1.50
N TYR A 105 8.65 3.20 -0.78
CA TYR A 105 7.60 2.60 0.02
C TYR A 105 8.02 2.56 1.48
N VAL A 106 7.19 3.12 2.37
CA VAL A 106 7.51 3.25 3.79
C VAL A 106 6.37 2.65 4.62
N TYR A 107 6.70 1.73 5.53
CA TYR A 107 5.77 1.19 6.51
C TYR A 107 6.07 1.77 7.88
N ASP A 108 5.05 2.25 8.58
CA ASP A 108 5.13 2.68 9.96
C ASP A 108 4.14 1.85 10.79
N TYR A 109 4.68 0.91 11.56
CA TYR A 109 3.91 -0.06 12.33
C TYR A 109 3.63 0.40 13.74
N LYS A 110 2.40 0.17 14.22
CA LYS A 110 2.09 0.25 15.63
C LYS A 110 2.02 -1.16 16.20
N MET A 111 2.83 -1.43 17.22
CA MET A 111 2.92 -2.74 17.85
C MET A 111 1.66 -3.06 18.65
N PRO A 112 1.10 -4.29 18.55
CA PRO A 112 0.00 -4.71 19.41
C PRO A 112 0.44 -4.82 20.88
N TRP A 113 -0.47 -4.53 21.79
CA TRP A 113 -0.23 -4.62 23.23
C TRP A 113 0.06 -6.07 23.66
N GLY A 114 1.01 -6.23 24.60
CA GLY A 114 1.23 -7.50 25.31
C GLY A 114 2.27 -8.44 24.72
N ILE A 115 2.91 -8.07 23.59
CA ILE A 115 3.99 -8.85 23.00
C ILE A 115 5.30 -8.07 23.19
N PRO A 116 6.39 -8.73 23.69
CA PRO A 116 7.69 -8.05 23.80
C PRO A 116 8.11 -7.48 22.45
N GLY A 117 8.29 -6.16 22.40
CA GLY A 117 8.56 -5.44 21.16
C GLY A 117 9.73 -5.99 20.36
N LYS A 118 10.78 -6.47 21.06
CA LYS A 118 11.99 -7.00 20.41
C LYS A 118 11.75 -8.28 19.62
N ILE A 119 10.86 -9.15 20.10
CA ILE A 119 10.56 -10.42 19.43
C ILE A 119 9.67 -10.16 18.21
N LEU A 120 8.65 -9.33 18.39
CA LEU A 120 7.74 -8.97 17.31
C LEU A 120 8.46 -8.20 16.21
N GLU A 121 9.35 -7.27 16.58
CA GLU A 121 10.18 -6.53 15.64
C GLU A 121 11.02 -7.43 14.75
N LYS A 122 11.70 -8.42 15.33
CA LYS A 122 12.54 -9.34 14.54
C LYS A 122 11.73 -10.17 13.54
N LEU A 123 10.57 -10.67 13.96
CA LEU A 123 9.72 -11.49 13.09
C LEU A 123 9.06 -10.67 11.99
N LEU A 124 8.50 -9.51 12.35
CA LEU A 124 7.78 -8.66 11.41
C LEU A 124 8.69 -7.94 10.43
N ILE A 125 9.86 -7.47 10.89
CA ILE A 125 10.79 -6.74 10.01
C ILE A 125 11.30 -7.64 8.89
N SER A 126 11.61 -8.91 9.20
CA SER A 126 12.09 -9.85 8.19
C SER A 126 11.03 -10.11 7.12
N GLU A 127 9.78 -10.38 7.52
CA GLU A 127 8.68 -10.60 6.58
C GLU A 127 8.33 -9.34 5.79
N LEU A 128 8.34 -8.17 6.44
CA LEU A 128 8.08 -6.90 5.78
C LEU A 128 9.12 -6.54 4.75
N LYS A 129 10.39 -6.82 5.02
CA LYS A 129 11.45 -6.56 4.04
C LYS A 129 11.27 -7.41 2.79
N LYS A 130 10.92 -8.69 2.96
CA LYS A 130 10.66 -9.59 1.84
C LYS A 130 9.41 -9.16 1.06
N GLU A 131 8.36 -8.82 1.77
CA GLU A 131 7.10 -8.40 1.17
C GLU A 131 7.25 -7.07 0.43
N SER A 132 7.95 -6.10 1.02
CA SER A 132 8.20 -4.82 0.38
C SER A 132 8.98 -4.98 -0.92
N LYS A 133 10.02 -5.83 -0.90
CA LYS A 133 10.81 -6.11 -2.09
C LYS A 133 9.95 -6.74 -3.19
N SER A 134 9.15 -7.75 -2.83
CA SER A 134 8.26 -8.42 -3.78
C SER A 134 7.19 -7.48 -4.31
N SER A 135 6.62 -6.62 -3.45
CA SER A 135 5.61 -5.64 -3.86
C SER A 135 6.18 -4.69 -4.91
N LEU A 136 7.37 -4.15 -4.66
CA LEU A 136 8.01 -3.21 -5.59
C LEU A 136 8.36 -3.87 -6.92
N GLU A 137 8.86 -5.10 -6.88
CA GLU A 137 9.18 -5.86 -8.10
C GLU A 137 7.92 -6.17 -8.90
N ASN A 138 6.83 -6.53 -8.23
CA ASN A 138 5.55 -6.80 -8.90
C ASN A 138 5.00 -5.54 -9.56
N LEU A 139 5.05 -4.42 -8.85
CA LEU A 139 4.60 -3.14 -9.40
C LEU A 139 5.42 -2.75 -10.63
N LYS A 140 6.73 -2.88 -10.55
CA LYS A 140 7.64 -2.62 -11.67
C LYS A 140 7.30 -3.51 -12.86
N ASN A 141 7.11 -4.81 -12.64
CA ASN A 141 6.79 -5.75 -13.71
C ASN A 141 5.46 -5.44 -14.39
N ILE A 142 4.46 -5.05 -13.63
CA ILE A 142 3.13 -4.68 -14.16
C ILE A 142 3.24 -3.44 -15.05
N LEU A 143 3.98 -2.44 -14.60
CA LEU A 143 4.07 -1.14 -15.28
C LEU A 143 5.03 -1.13 -16.47
N GLU A 144 6.01 -2.02 -16.50
CA GLU A 144 7.00 -2.09 -17.58
C GLU A 144 6.66 -3.09 -18.70
N LYS A 145 5.50 -3.71 -18.61
CA LYS A 145 5.03 -4.61 -19.66
C LYS A 145 4.63 -3.85 -20.92
#